data_62ed8e624a995e520311adbd0f3278a4
#
_entry.id   62ed8e624a995e520311adbd0f3278a4
#
_cell.length_a   1.000
_cell.length_b   1.000
_cell.length_c   1.000
_cell.angle_alpha   90.00
_cell.angle_beta   90.00
_cell.angle_gamma   90.00
#
_symmetry.space_group_name_H-M   'P 1'
#
loop_
_entity.id
_entity.type
_entity.pdbx_description
1 polymer ?
#
loop_
_entity_poly.entity_id
_entity_poly.type
_entity_poly.pdbx_seq_one_letter_code
_entity_poly.pdbx_strand_id
1 'polypeptide(L)'
;MSGESAPPLARSTLDRAAHHRTDRVWLAEAWLRGRVLVLDSTAEGRTLVRTDANPPELVLFSADDLPPGSEAAAMFLGVEEDGTPVFAVDTPLPELAGSRVVGLRDVGHLLSDRDAGLFTTALALLNWHIRHGYSSASGSPTEMDEAGWSRIDRDGDRVWPRTDPAMIVLVYDGVAGLAGRCLLGNNAAWPSSPGQRRFSCLAGYVEPGESAEAAVLREVREEVGVGVGNITYVGSQAWPFPGSLMLGFLATADPEDPVRIDPTEIAYARWFTRAEIGAALAGRTVDVGGGAQLVLPPPASIALFLIHRWLDGWVDEAR
;
A
#
# COMPACT_ATOMS: atom_id res chain seq x y z
N MET A 1 9.27 -22.84 4.00
CA MET A 1 9.02 -21.38 4.08
C MET A 1 7.69 -21.16 3.37
N SER A 2 6.64 -20.78 4.10
CA SER A 2 5.33 -20.48 3.54
C SER A 2 5.46 -19.19 2.72
N GLY A 3 5.52 -19.32 1.39
CA GLY A 3 5.47 -18.15 0.51
C GLY A 3 4.15 -17.41 0.77
N GLU A 4 4.22 -16.17 1.17
CA GLU A 4 3.04 -15.32 1.33
C GLU A 4 2.28 -15.32 0.00
N SER A 5 1.04 -15.78 0.02
CA SER A 5 0.24 -15.92 -1.19
C SER A 5 -0.27 -14.58 -1.73
N ALA A 6 -0.22 -13.52 -0.94
CA ALA A 6 -0.72 -12.19 -1.27
C ALA A 6 0.25 -11.08 -0.81
N PRO A 7 0.22 -9.90 -1.47
CA PRO A 7 1.00 -8.74 -1.02
C PRO A 7 0.62 -8.31 0.40
N PRO A 8 1.56 -7.72 1.18
CA PRO A 8 1.39 -7.49 2.62
C PRO A 8 0.16 -6.68 3.03
N LEU A 9 -0.23 -5.66 2.27
CA LEU A 9 -1.39 -4.83 2.57
C LEU A 9 -2.65 -5.22 1.78
N ALA A 10 -2.63 -6.36 1.08
CA ALA A 10 -3.79 -6.91 0.36
C ALA A 10 -4.57 -7.95 1.20
N ARG A 11 -4.14 -8.18 2.43
CA ARG A 11 -4.71 -9.17 3.35
C ARG A 11 -5.86 -8.57 4.14
N SER A 12 -6.94 -9.29 4.31
CA SER A 12 -8.06 -8.90 5.17
C SER A 12 -8.97 -10.09 5.44
N THR A 13 -9.48 -10.19 6.66
CA THR A 13 -10.49 -11.17 7.06
C THR A 13 -11.84 -10.54 7.34
N LEU A 14 -11.96 -9.22 7.23
CA LEU A 14 -13.16 -8.47 7.57
C LEU A 14 -14.22 -8.58 6.47
N ASP A 15 -15.46 -8.94 6.84
CA ASP A 15 -16.61 -8.72 5.97
C ASP A 15 -16.94 -7.22 5.95
N ARG A 16 -16.91 -6.61 4.79
CA ARG A 16 -17.23 -5.19 4.64
C ARG A 16 -18.69 -4.85 4.94
N ALA A 17 -19.57 -5.83 4.95
CA ALA A 17 -21.00 -5.73 5.31
C ALA A 17 -21.68 -4.46 4.75
N ALA A 18 -21.46 -4.21 3.44
CA ALA A 18 -21.81 -2.95 2.78
C ALA A 18 -23.30 -2.59 2.90
N HIS A 19 -24.19 -3.59 3.06
CA HIS A 19 -25.62 -3.41 3.23
C HIS A 19 -26.02 -2.66 4.52
N HIS A 20 -25.12 -2.60 5.51
CA HIS A 20 -25.35 -1.83 6.74
C HIS A 20 -24.99 -0.35 6.63
N ARG A 21 -24.25 0.08 5.61
CA ARG A 21 -23.74 1.46 5.52
C ARG A 21 -24.81 2.54 5.47
N THR A 22 -26.02 2.19 5.05
CA THR A 22 -27.18 3.10 4.98
C THR A 22 -28.20 2.87 6.11
N ASP A 23 -28.02 1.82 6.92
CA ASP A 23 -28.93 1.50 8.03
C ASP A 23 -28.50 2.25 9.30
N ARG A 24 -29.03 3.46 9.46
CA ARG A 24 -28.69 4.34 10.60
C ARG A 24 -29.07 3.76 11.95
N VAL A 25 -30.14 2.93 12.02
CA VAL A 25 -30.57 2.31 13.27
C VAL A 25 -29.58 1.24 13.67
N TRP A 26 -29.25 0.35 12.74
CA TRP A 26 -28.25 -0.68 12.96
C TRP A 26 -26.88 -0.09 13.30
N LEU A 27 -26.45 0.95 12.60
CA LEU A 27 -25.15 1.60 12.85
C LEU A 27 -25.06 2.21 14.26
N ALA A 28 -26.14 2.82 14.75
CA ALA A 28 -26.19 3.38 16.09
C ALA A 28 -26.07 2.27 17.18
N GLU A 29 -26.76 1.15 17.00
CA GLU A 29 -26.67 -0.01 17.88
C GLU A 29 -25.27 -0.69 17.77
N ALA A 30 -24.75 -0.80 16.55
CA ALA A 30 -23.46 -1.38 16.27
C ALA A 30 -22.31 -0.58 16.90
N TRP A 31 -22.39 0.74 16.91
CA TRP A 31 -21.41 1.62 17.56
C TRP A 31 -21.23 1.29 19.04
N LEU A 32 -22.34 1.09 19.79
CA LEU A 32 -22.30 0.82 21.23
C LEU A 32 -21.61 -0.51 21.60
N ARG A 33 -21.60 -1.48 20.70
CA ARG A 33 -20.99 -2.81 20.90
C ARG A 33 -19.75 -3.07 20.06
N GLY A 34 -19.39 -2.08 19.23
CA GLY A 34 -18.31 -2.18 18.26
C GLY A 34 -16.92 -1.97 18.85
N ARG A 35 -15.94 -2.19 18.01
CA ARG A 35 -14.54 -1.84 18.23
C ARG A 35 -14.17 -0.67 17.34
N VAL A 36 -13.31 0.21 17.84
CA VAL A 36 -12.95 1.44 17.13
C VAL A 36 -11.44 1.55 17.00
N LEU A 37 -10.96 1.66 15.76
CA LEU A 37 -9.59 1.99 15.46
C LEU A 37 -9.44 3.52 15.44
N VAL A 38 -8.56 4.03 16.28
CA VAL A 38 -8.23 5.46 16.29
C VAL A 38 -7.07 5.73 15.37
N LEU A 39 -7.26 6.66 14.45
CA LEU A 39 -6.22 7.23 13.58
C LEU A 39 -6.04 8.70 13.94
N ASP A 40 -4.83 9.20 13.81
CA ASP A 40 -4.51 10.61 14.01
C ASP A 40 -4.00 11.21 12.69
N SER A 41 -4.84 12.00 12.03
CA SER A 41 -4.49 12.66 10.76
C SER A 41 -3.38 13.71 10.93
N THR A 42 -3.24 14.32 12.11
CA THR A 42 -2.17 15.28 12.40
C THR A 42 -0.81 14.58 12.54
N ALA A 43 -0.82 13.27 12.78
CA ALA A 43 0.34 12.40 12.84
C ALA A 43 0.41 11.45 11.62
N GLU A 44 0.03 11.93 10.43
CA GLU A 44 0.07 11.18 9.15
C GLU A 44 -0.79 9.90 9.14
N GLY A 45 -1.91 9.89 9.87
CA GLY A 45 -2.80 8.73 9.97
C GLY A 45 -2.19 7.56 10.74
N ARG A 46 -1.34 7.84 11.74
CA ARG A 46 -0.77 6.84 12.64
C ARG A 46 -1.82 6.32 13.60
N THR A 47 -1.53 5.15 14.17
CA THR A 47 -2.35 4.47 15.17
C THR A 47 -1.49 3.87 16.28
N LEU A 48 -2.13 3.20 17.24
CA LEU A 48 -1.46 2.51 18.33
C LEU A 48 -1.41 0.99 18.09
N VAL A 49 -0.27 0.39 18.43
CA VAL A 49 -0.13 -1.06 18.57
C VAL A 49 0.36 -1.42 19.96
N ARG A 50 0.01 -2.61 20.43
CA ARG A 50 0.49 -3.16 21.71
C ARG A 50 1.99 -3.46 21.62
N THR A 51 2.73 -3.13 22.68
CA THR A 51 4.18 -3.37 22.73
C THR A 51 4.54 -4.77 23.21
N ASP A 52 3.62 -5.45 23.90
CA ASP A 52 3.75 -6.80 24.47
C ASP A 52 3.29 -7.90 23.51
N ALA A 53 2.72 -7.55 22.35
CA ALA A 53 2.28 -8.49 21.33
C ALA A 53 3.36 -8.74 20.27
N ASN A 54 3.55 -10.01 19.89
CA ASN A 54 4.41 -10.43 18.79
C ASN A 54 3.74 -11.60 18.04
N PRO A 55 3.19 -11.39 16.82
CA PRO A 55 3.24 -10.14 16.03
C PRO A 55 2.52 -8.96 16.71
N PRO A 56 2.82 -7.71 16.29
CA PRO A 56 2.16 -6.53 16.84
C PRO A 56 0.66 -6.56 16.54
N GLU A 57 -0.15 -6.09 17.50
CA GLU A 57 -1.61 -6.04 17.41
C GLU A 57 -2.09 -4.59 17.48
N LEU A 58 -3.12 -4.24 16.71
CA LEU A 58 -3.76 -2.93 16.78
C LEU A 58 -4.46 -2.76 18.13
N VAL A 59 -4.35 -1.57 18.71
CA VAL A 59 -5.19 -1.18 19.84
C VAL A 59 -6.54 -0.74 19.30
N LEU A 60 -7.59 -1.45 19.68
CA LEU A 60 -8.98 -1.08 19.41
C LEU A 60 -9.67 -0.66 20.70
N PHE A 61 -10.44 0.41 20.61
CA PHE A 61 -11.17 1.02 21.72
C PHE A 61 -12.63 0.61 21.70
N SER A 62 -13.34 0.77 22.81
CA SER A 62 -14.81 0.80 22.84
C SER A 62 -15.32 2.21 22.59
N ALA A 63 -16.60 2.35 22.27
CA ALA A 63 -17.21 3.67 22.09
C ALA A 63 -17.09 4.56 23.36
N ASP A 64 -17.14 3.94 24.55
CA ASP A 64 -17.06 4.63 25.84
C ASP A 64 -15.64 5.17 26.14
N ASP A 65 -14.63 4.68 25.48
CA ASP A 65 -13.24 5.13 25.64
C ASP A 65 -12.95 6.41 24.82
N LEU A 66 -13.88 6.83 23.95
CA LEU A 66 -13.71 7.92 23.00
C LEU A 66 -14.41 9.20 23.44
N PRO A 67 -13.99 10.38 22.93
CA PRO A 67 -14.70 11.62 23.18
C PRO A 67 -16.16 11.56 22.74
N PRO A 68 -17.10 12.13 23.50
CA PRO A 68 -18.51 12.22 23.10
C PRO A 68 -18.66 12.86 21.71
N GLY A 69 -19.52 12.28 20.87
CA GLY A 69 -19.76 12.77 19.51
C GLY A 69 -18.83 12.15 18.45
N SER A 70 -17.90 11.25 18.84
CA SER A 70 -17.03 10.55 17.89
C SER A 70 -17.79 9.72 16.85
N GLU A 71 -19.00 9.26 17.20
CA GLU A 71 -19.89 8.50 16.31
C GLU A 71 -20.29 9.27 15.04
N ALA A 72 -20.35 10.59 15.11
CA ALA A 72 -20.75 11.44 13.99
C ALA A 72 -19.73 11.42 12.84
N ALA A 73 -18.46 11.14 13.15
CA ALA A 73 -17.37 11.07 12.19
C ALA A 73 -16.82 9.63 12.02
N ALA A 74 -17.56 8.63 12.53
CA ALA A 74 -17.10 7.24 12.48
C ALA A 74 -17.24 6.66 11.07
N MET A 75 -16.17 6.03 10.60
CA MET A 75 -16.13 5.25 9.36
C MET A 75 -16.38 3.78 9.69
N PHE A 76 -17.47 3.20 9.21
CA PHE A 76 -17.76 1.77 9.39
C PHE A 76 -16.87 0.94 8.48
N LEU A 77 -16.00 0.12 9.05
CA LEU A 77 -15.06 -0.70 8.27
C LEU A 77 -15.66 -2.04 7.86
N GLY A 78 -16.52 -2.62 8.70
CA GLY A 78 -17.12 -3.92 8.47
C GLY A 78 -17.44 -4.66 9.76
N VAL A 79 -17.60 -5.98 9.63
CA VAL A 79 -17.94 -6.89 10.73
C VAL A 79 -16.92 -8.02 10.79
N GLU A 80 -16.46 -8.36 11.99
CA GLU A 80 -15.57 -9.50 12.23
C GLU A 80 -16.34 -10.82 12.14
N GLU A 81 -15.62 -11.93 12.06
CA GLU A 81 -16.20 -13.27 11.93
C GLU A 81 -17.15 -13.62 13.11
N ASP A 82 -16.87 -13.09 14.31
CA ASP A 82 -17.73 -13.25 15.49
C ASP A 82 -18.94 -12.32 15.55
N GLY A 83 -19.15 -11.49 14.51
CA GLY A 83 -20.22 -10.52 14.43
C GLY A 83 -19.93 -9.16 15.07
N THR A 84 -18.71 -8.92 15.53
CA THR A 84 -18.31 -7.64 16.12
C THR A 84 -18.15 -6.56 15.05
N PRO A 85 -18.89 -5.43 15.12
CA PRO A 85 -18.72 -4.31 14.20
C PRO A 85 -17.40 -3.58 14.48
N VAL A 86 -16.74 -3.12 13.41
CA VAL A 86 -15.51 -2.34 13.53
C VAL A 86 -15.65 -1.01 12.81
N PHE A 87 -15.25 0.04 13.51
CA PHE A 87 -15.24 1.41 13.02
C PHE A 87 -13.83 2.00 13.05
N ALA A 88 -13.63 3.13 12.38
CA ALA A 88 -12.46 3.97 12.57
C ALA A 88 -12.89 5.41 12.79
N VAL A 89 -12.10 6.16 13.56
CA VAL A 89 -12.28 7.59 13.80
C VAL A 89 -10.95 8.34 13.66
N ASP A 90 -11.04 9.59 13.23
CA ASP A 90 -9.92 10.53 13.22
C ASP A 90 -9.97 11.39 14.48
N THR A 91 -9.04 11.15 15.39
CA THR A 91 -8.90 11.93 16.63
C THR A 91 -7.48 11.79 17.17
N PRO A 92 -6.96 12.75 17.95
CA PRO A 92 -5.65 12.62 18.57
C PRO A 92 -5.50 11.30 19.34
N LEU A 93 -4.35 10.65 19.18
CA LEU A 93 -4.09 9.38 19.84
C LEU A 93 -3.97 9.57 21.35
N PRO A 94 -4.69 8.77 22.17
CA PRO A 94 -4.54 8.82 23.63
C PRO A 94 -3.17 8.26 24.04
N GLU A 95 -2.64 8.78 25.14
CA GLU A 95 -1.52 8.14 25.83
C GLU A 95 -1.99 6.84 26.49
N LEU A 96 -1.45 5.71 26.05
CA LEU A 96 -1.81 4.39 26.58
C LEU A 96 -0.56 3.60 26.94
N ALA A 97 -0.44 3.24 28.23
CA ALA A 97 0.65 2.40 28.69
C ALA A 97 0.67 1.04 27.96
N GLY A 98 1.85 0.54 27.60
CA GLY A 98 1.98 -0.72 26.87
C GLY A 98 1.62 -0.62 25.38
N SER A 99 1.53 0.59 24.84
CA SER A 99 1.36 0.81 23.42
C SER A 99 2.46 1.70 22.82
N ARG A 100 2.56 1.72 21.50
CA ARG A 100 3.40 2.64 20.75
C ARG A 100 2.70 3.13 19.49
N VAL A 101 3.01 4.35 19.10
CA VAL A 101 2.50 4.96 17.87
C VAL A 101 3.25 4.39 16.65
N VAL A 102 2.50 4.00 15.62
CA VAL A 102 3.06 3.39 14.38
C VAL A 102 2.37 3.91 13.13
N GLY A 103 3.12 3.90 12.01
CA GLY A 103 2.58 4.09 10.67
C GLY A 103 2.36 2.75 9.94
N LEU A 104 1.43 2.71 9.01
CA LEU A 104 1.14 1.50 8.22
C LEU A 104 2.36 1.01 7.43
N ARG A 105 3.21 1.92 6.93
CA ARG A 105 4.45 1.56 6.22
C ARG A 105 5.43 0.78 7.08
N ASP A 106 5.42 1.06 8.39
CA ASP A 106 6.40 0.49 9.33
C ASP A 106 5.99 -0.91 9.80
N VAL A 107 4.68 -1.13 10.01
CA VAL A 107 4.19 -2.34 10.66
C VAL A 107 3.23 -3.18 9.82
N GLY A 108 2.68 -2.67 8.72
CA GLY A 108 1.63 -3.34 7.97
C GLY A 108 1.96 -4.78 7.54
N HIS A 109 3.23 -5.06 7.25
CA HIS A 109 3.72 -6.41 6.92
C HIS A 109 3.84 -7.34 8.13
N LEU A 110 3.89 -6.81 9.33
CA LEU A 110 4.00 -7.56 10.59
C LEU A 110 2.64 -7.88 11.20
N LEU A 111 1.61 -7.11 10.87
CA LEU A 111 0.27 -7.27 11.40
C LEU A 111 -0.38 -8.58 10.92
N SER A 112 -1.33 -9.08 11.68
CA SER A 112 -2.24 -10.15 11.24
C SER A 112 -3.03 -9.71 9.99
N ASP A 113 -3.62 -10.65 9.26
CA ASP A 113 -4.45 -10.35 8.07
C ASP A 113 -5.62 -9.43 8.44
N ARG A 114 -6.24 -9.66 9.60
CA ARG A 114 -7.27 -8.80 10.19
C ARG A 114 -6.77 -7.37 10.36
N ASP A 115 -5.70 -7.19 11.10
CA ASP A 115 -5.21 -5.87 11.49
C ASP A 115 -4.60 -5.11 10.30
N ALA A 116 -3.91 -5.82 9.39
CA ALA A 116 -3.43 -5.23 8.14
C ALA A 116 -4.59 -4.69 7.29
N GLY A 117 -5.67 -5.46 7.15
CA GLY A 117 -6.88 -5.07 6.43
C GLY A 117 -7.59 -3.88 7.07
N LEU A 118 -7.75 -3.89 8.40
CA LEU A 118 -8.37 -2.80 9.15
C LEU A 118 -7.58 -1.50 8.97
N PHE A 119 -6.28 -1.51 9.27
CA PHE A 119 -5.46 -0.30 9.18
C PHE A 119 -5.36 0.23 7.74
N THR A 120 -5.18 -0.64 6.76
CA THR A 120 -5.12 -0.24 5.35
C THR A 120 -6.42 0.41 4.89
N THR A 121 -7.58 -0.17 5.24
CA THR A 121 -8.90 0.36 4.85
C THR A 121 -9.19 1.69 5.56
N ALA A 122 -8.95 1.75 6.87
CA ALA A 122 -9.17 2.95 7.67
C ALA A 122 -8.31 4.13 7.19
N LEU A 123 -7.01 3.89 6.93
CA LEU A 123 -6.11 4.92 6.41
C LEU A 123 -6.50 5.39 5.00
N ALA A 124 -6.96 4.47 4.14
CA ALA A 124 -7.41 4.82 2.80
C ALA A 124 -8.64 5.74 2.84
N LEU A 125 -9.63 5.41 3.68
CA LEU A 125 -10.82 6.25 3.88
C LEU A 125 -10.46 7.59 4.50
N LEU A 126 -9.65 7.60 5.57
CA LEU A 126 -9.19 8.84 6.22
C LEU A 126 -8.52 9.78 5.21
N ASN A 127 -7.53 9.29 4.46
CA ASN A 127 -6.81 10.10 3.47
C ASN A 127 -7.74 10.62 2.36
N TRP A 128 -8.74 9.84 1.98
CA TRP A 128 -9.73 10.28 1.03
C TRP A 128 -10.62 11.38 1.61
N HIS A 129 -11.13 11.23 2.84
CA HIS A 129 -11.96 12.26 3.50
C HIS A 129 -11.24 13.60 3.65
N ILE A 130 -9.97 13.58 4.04
CA ILE A 130 -9.14 14.79 4.20
C ILE A 130 -9.00 15.55 2.88
N ARG A 131 -8.90 14.85 1.75
CA ARG A 131 -8.62 15.44 0.43
C ARG A 131 -9.87 15.80 -0.37
N HIS A 132 -11.03 15.26 -0.02
CA HIS A 132 -12.25 15.39 -0.81
C HIS A 132 -13.38 16.10 -0.04
N GLY A 133 -13.04 17.14 0.73
CA GLY A 133 -13.99 17.96 1.45
C GLY A 133 -14.94 18.78 0.56
N TYR A 134 -14.72 18.80 -0.76
CA TYR A 134 -15.53 19.53 -1.74
C TYR A 134 -15.89 18.60 -2.91
N SER A 135 -17.09 18.81 -3.46
CA SER A 135 -17.53 18.12 -4.69
C SER A 135 -16.72 18.62 -5.88
N SER A 136 -16.15 17.70 -6.65
CA SER A 136 -15.46 18.03 -7.89
C SER A 136 -16.40 18.50 -9.02
N ALA A 137 -17.68 18.19 -8.91
CA ALA A 137 -18.70 18.59 -9.88
C ALA A 137 -19.25 19.99 -9.61
N SER A 138 -19.63 20.29 -8.35
CA SER A 138 -20.28 21.56 -7.98
C SER A 138 -19.35 22.57 -7.28
N GLY A 139 -18.18 22.13 -6.78
CA GLY A 139 -17.31 22.94 -5.92
C GLY A 139 -17.89 23.20 -4.52
N SER A 140 -19.05 22.63 -4.18
CA SER A 140 -19.70 22.77 -2.87
C SER A 140 -19.02 21.91 -1.81
N PRO A 141 -19.02 22.34 -0.53
CA PRO A 141 -18.62 21.49 0.59
C PRO A 141 -19.43 20.19 0.63
N THR A 142 -18.79 19.11 1.03
CA THR A 142 -19.40 17.81 1.18
C THR A 142 -19.36 17.33 2.62
N GLU A 143 -20.35 16.54 3.02
CA GLU A 143 -20.41 15.88 4.33
C GLU A 143 -20.25 14.36 4.16
N MET A 144 -19.81 13.68 5.23
CA MET A 144 -19.70 12.23 5.25
C MET A 144 -21.08 11.60 5.18
N ASP A 145 -21.23 10.55 4.32
CA ASP A 145 -22.45 9.77 4.16
C ASP A 145 -22.11 8.28 4.07
N GLU A 146 -23.12 7.41 4.12
CA GLU A 146 -22.97 5.95 4.05
C GLU A 146 -21.89 5.41 4.99
N ALA A 147 -21.94 5.91 6.26
CA ALA A 147 -20.97 5.53 7.30
C ALA A 147 -19.49 5.62 6.84
N GLY A 148 -19.15 6.70 6.13
CA GLY A 148 -17.78 6.99 5.68
C GLY A 148 -17.43 6.46 4.27
N TRP A 149 -18.35 5.79 3.58
CA TRP A 149 -18.09 5.23 2.24
C TRP A 149 -18.58 6.11 1.08
N SER A 150 -19.18 7.23 1.39
CA SER A 150 -19.47 8.31 0.43
C SER A 150 -19.42 9.67 1.13
N ARG A 151 -19.43 10.71 0.33
CA ARG A 151 -19.67 12.08 0.76
C ARG A 151 -20.81 12.65 -0.10
N ILE A 152 -21.58 13.54 0.46
CA ILE A 152 -22.71 14.16 -0.22
C ILE A 152 -22.64 15.68 -0.10
N ASP A 153 -22.94 16.41 -1.16
CA ASP A 153 -23.07 17.85 -1.13
C ASP A 153 -24.52 18.29 -0.82
N ARG A 154 -24.72 19.59 -0.67
CA ARG A 154 -26.04 20.17 -0.37
C ARG A 154 -27.10 19.92 -1.45
N ASP A 155 -26.67 19.65 -2.69
CA ASP A 155 -27.55 19.42 -3.84
C ASP A 155 -27.89 17.93 -3.99
N GLY A 156 -27.32 17.07 -3.15
CA GLY A 156 -27.54 15.64 -3.12
C GLY A 156 -26.60 14.84 -4.02
N ASP A 157 -25.60 15.51 -4.61
CA ASP A 157 -24.61 14.84 -5.44
C ASP A 157 -23.60 14.10 -4.56
N ARG A 158 -23.38 12.81 -4.90
CA ARG A 158 -22.50 11.92 -4.17
C ARG A 158 -21.13 11.80 -4.78
N VAL A 159 -20.12 11.73 -3.91
CA VAL A 159 -18.74 11.45 -4.24
C VAL A 159 -18.35 10.16 -3.51
N TRP A 160 -17.81 9.20 -4.26
CA TRP A 160 -17.32 7.94 -3.69
C TRP A 160 -15.80 7.95 -3.50
N PRO A 161 -15.26 7.09 -2.61
CA PRO A 161 -13.84 6.95 -2.41
C PRO A 161 -13.13 6.65 -3.73
N ARG A 162 -12.05 7.39 -3.96
CA ARG A 162 -11.22 7.27 -5.15
C ARG A 162 -9.98 6.45 -4.82
N THR A 163 -9.62 5.55 -5.73
CA THR A 163 -8.30 4.92 -5.78
C THR A 163 -7.65 5.24 -7.13
N ASP A 164 -6.37 5.60 -7.13
CA ASP A 164 -5.62 5.91 -8.34
C ASP A 164 -4.83 4.67 -8.78
N PRO A 165 -5.16 4.06 -9.96
CA PRO A 165 -4.45 2.88 -10.42
C PRO A 165 -3.03 3.25 -10.82
N ALA A 166 -2.05 2.48 -10.30
CA ALA A 166 -0.65 2.60 -10.65
C ALA A 166 -0.08 1.21 -10.92
N MET A 167 0.61 1.05 -12.05
CA MET A 167 1.36 -0.18 -12.28
C MET A 167 2.67 -0.17 -11.48
N ILE A 168 3.14 -1.34 -11.11
CA ILE A 168 4.48 -1.59 -10.60
C ILE A 168 5.00 -2.88 -11.20
N VAL A 169 6.20 -2.86 -11.78
CA VAL A 169 6.72 -4.00 -12.53
C VAL A 169 8.15 -4.35 -12.13
N LEU A 170 8.38 -5.63 -11.84
CA LEU A 170 9.71 -6.19 -11.82
C LEU A 170 10.08 -6.65 -13.23
N VAL A 171 11.04 -5.99 -13.83
CA VAL A 171 11.61 -6.38 -15.13
C VAL A 171 12.76 -7.36 -14.89
N TYR A 172 12.79 -8.50 -15.63
CA TYR A 172 13.83 -9.51 -15.47
C TYR A 172 14.24 -10.11 -16.82
N ASP A 173 15.41 -10.78 -16.87
CA ASP A 173 16.01 -11.27 -18.12
C ASP A 173 15.51 -12.66 -18.59
N GLY A 174 14.59 -13.26 -17.85
CA GLY A 174 14.07 -14.60 -18.18
C GLY A 174 15.04 -15.75 -17.86
N VAL A 175 16.22 -15.48 -17.29
CA VAL A 175 17.23 -16.48 -16.94
C VAL A 175 16.93 -17.05 -15.55
N ALA A 176 16.87 -18.37 -15.45
CA ALA A 176 16.70 -19.08 -14.18
C ALA A 176 18.00 -19.13 -13.36
N GLY A 177 17.87 -19.41 -12.05
CA GLY A 177 18.98 -19.59 -11.14
C GLY A 177 19.69 -18.30 -10.74
N LEU A 178 20.84 -18.44 -10.05
CA LEU A 178 21.54 -17.33 -9.40
C LEU A 178 22.09 -16.25 -10.37
N ALA A 179 22.28 -16.61 -11.64
CA ALA A 179 22.77 -15.71 -12.67
C ALA A 179 21.67 -14.82 -13.26
N GLY A 180 20.38 -15.19 -13.07
CA GLY A 180 19.24 -14.38 -13.52
C GLY A 180 19.28 -12.97 -12.95
N ARG A 181 18.89 -11.99 -13.74
CA ARG A 181 18.98 -10.56 -13.42
C ARG A 181 17.62 -9.89 -13.41
N CYS A 182 17.43 -8.91 -12.52
CA CYS A 182 16.30 -7.98 -12.55
C CYS A 182 16.79 -6.55 -12.64
N LEU A 183 15.99 -5.69 -13.31
CA LEU A 183 16.25 -4.27 -13.44
C LEU A 183 15.50 -3.52 -12.34
N LEU A 184 16.22 -2.74 -11.55
CA LEU A 184 15.64 -1.88 -10.52
C LEU A 184 16.07 -0.44 -10.76
N GLY A 185 15.18 0.50 -10.40
CA GLY A 185 15.39 1.94 -10.49
C GLY A 185 15.49 2.61 -9.12
N ASN A 186 16.23 3.72 -9.05
CA ASN A 186 16.26 4.65 -7.94
C ASN A 186 15.53 5.93 -8.36
N ASN A 187 14.37 6.19 -7.79
CA ASN A 187 13.57 7.37 -8.12
C ASN A 187 14.29 8.65 -7.70
N ALA A 188 14.36 9.65 -8.60
CA ALA A 188 15.08 10.90 -8.41
C ALA A 188 14.50 11.78 -7.27
N ALA A 189 13.20 11.62 -6.97
CA ALA A 189 12.52 12.36 -5.90
C ALA A 189 12.77 11.77 -4.50
N TRP A 190 13.39 10.59 -4.39
CA TRP A 190 13.65 10.02 -3.06
C TRP A 190 14.77 10.77 -2.36
N PRO A 191 14.64 10.99 -1.03
CA PRO A 191 15.69 11.61 -0.26
C PRO A 191 16.97 10.78 -0.33
N SER A 192 18.09 11.44 -0.56
CA SER A 192 19.40 10.80 -0.52
C SER A 192 19.81 10.50 0.93
N SER A 193 20.36 9.32 1.14
CA SER A 193 20.94 8.93 2.43
C SER A 193 22.44 8.66 2.25
N PRO A 194 23.31 9.26 3.07
CA PRO A 194 24.75 9.02 2.96
C PRO A 194 25.08 7.52 3.03
N GLY A 195 25.89 7.04 2.07
CA GLY A 195 26.31 5.65 2.03
C GLY A 195 25.21 4.62 1.68
N GLN A 196 24.00 5.05 1.35
CA GLN A 196 22.90 4.18 0.98
C GLN A 196 22.22 4.66 -0.31
N ARG A 197 21.82 3.72 -1.15
CA ARG A 197 21.00 4.01 -2.33
C ARG A 197 19.85 3.01 -2.42
N ARG A 198 18.63 3.53 -2.36
CA ARG A 198 17.42 2.71 -2.48
C ARG A 198 17.15 2.40 -3.93
N PHE A 199 16.85 1.14 -4.22
CA PHE A 199 16.33 0.69 -5.51
C PHE A 199 14.99 -0.01 -5.32
N SER A 200 14.11 0.10 -6.32
CA SER A 200 12.79 -0.54 -6.34
C SER A 200 12.43 -0.99 -7.75
N CYS A 201 11.34 -1.72 -7.87
CA CYS A 201 10.65 -1.94 -9.13
C CYS A 201 10.24 -0.60 -9.75
N LEU A 202 10.15 -0.54 -11.08
CA LEU A 202 9.66 0.62 -11.83
C LEU A 202 8.15 0.74 -11.63
N ALA A 203 7.62 1.96 -11.56
CA ALA A 203 6.22 2.17 -11.25
C ALA A 203 5.72 3.54 -11.71
N GLY A 204 4.53 3.57 -12.30
CA GLY A 204 3.88 4.80 -12.70
C GLY A 204 2.36 4.68 -12.73
N TYR A 205 1.68 5.80 -12.88
CA TYR A 205 0.22 5.82 -12.94
C TYR A 205 -0.31 5.34 -14.29
N VAL A 206 -1.43 4.62 -14.23
CA VAL A 206 -2.19 4.28 -15.43
C VAL A 206 -2.94 5.53 -15.90
N GLU A 207 -2.73 5.93 -17.15
CA GLU A 207 -3.37 7.12 -17.71
C GLU A 207 -4.82 6.85 -18.15
N PRO A 208 -5.66 7.91 -18.23
CA PRO A 208 -7.03 7.78 -18.72
C PRO A 208 -7.09 7.19 -20.14
N GLY A 209 -7.81 6.07 -20.29
CA GLY A 209 -7.94 5.35 -21.57
C GLY A 209 -6.85 4.32 -21.85
N GLU A 210 -5.89 4.17 -20.95
CA GLU A 210 -4.81 3.20 -21.05
C GLU A 210 -5.15 1.91 -20.27
N SER A 211 -4.70 0.75 -20.76
CA SER A 211 -4.71 -0.49 -19.94
C SER A 211 -3.49 -0.53 -19.01
N ALA A 212 -3.58 -1.31 -17.93
CA ALA A 212 -2.46 -1.45 -17.00
C ALA A 212 -1.21 -2.06 -17.67
N GLU A 213 -1.40 -2.98 -18.62
CA GLU A 213 -0.32 -3.59 -19.42
C GLU A 213 0.31 -2.57 -20.38
N ALA A 214 -0.49 -1.67 -20.97
CA ALA A 214 0.02 -0.58 -21.80
C ALA A 214 0.84 0.41 -20.96
N ALA A 215 0.39 0.71 -19.74
CA ALA A 215 1.15 1.52 -18.78
C ALA A 215 2.50 0.88 -18.45
N VAL A 216 2.57 -0.46 -18.29
CA VAL A 216 3.86 -1.15 -18.08
C VAL A 216 4.81 -0.91 -19.23
N LEU A 217 4.32 -1.03 -20.48
CA LEU A 217 5.16 -0.81 -21.69
C LEU A 217 5.66 0.64 -21.75
N ARG A 218 4.79 1.60 -21.48
CA ARG A 218 5.08 3.03 -21.56
C ARG A 218 6.07 3.45 -20.47
N GLU A 219 5.75 3.18 -19.20
CA GLU A 219 6.55 3.61 -18.05
C GLU A 219 7.97 3.02 -18.08
N VAL A 220 8.13 1.72 -18.39
CA VAL A 220 9.47 1.13 -18.51
C VAL A 220 10.26 1.78 -19.63
N ARG A 221 9.59 2.12 -20.74
CA ARG A 221 10.25 2.79 -21.85
C ARG A 221 10.62 4.25 -21.51
N GLU A 222 9.78 4.96 -20.80
CA GLU A 222 9.99 6.34 -20.37
C GLU A 222 11.08 6.42 -19.30
N GLU A 223 10.97 5.63 -18.23
CA GLU A 223 11.88 5.67 -17.09
C GLU A 223 13.30 5.19 -17.42
N VAL A 224 13.42 4.11 -18.22
CA VAL A 224 14.72 3.43 -18.45
C VAL A 224 15.06 3.11 -19.90
N GLY A 225 14.19 3.40 -20.86
CA GLY A 225 14.43 3.22 -22.29
C GLY A 225 14.43 1.76 -22.77
N VAL A 226 14.07 0.80 -21.93
CA VAL A 226 14.10 -0.64 -22.23
C VAL A 226 12.73 -1.09 -22.76
N GLY A 227 12.74 -1.97 -23.79
CA GLY A 227 11.53 -2.66 -24.26
C GLY A 227 11.25 -3.91 -23.43
N VAL A 228 9.98 -4.11 -23.04
CA VAL A 228 9.57 -5.30 -22.28
C VAL A 228 8.52 -6.13 -23.01
N GLY A 229 8.47 -7.43 -22.67
CA GLY A 229 7.46 -8.38 -23.16
C GLY A 229 7.05 -9.36 -22.07
N ASN A 230 6.19 -10.32 -22.42
CA ASN A 230 5.70 -11.37 -21.50
C ASN A 230 5.19 -10.78 -20.18
N ILE A 231 4.35 -9.74 -20.28
CA ILE A 231 3.79 -9.04 -19.12
C ILE A 231 2.80 -9.98 -18.42
N THR A 232 3.05 -10.25 -17.14
CA THR A 232 2.22 -11.13 -16.31
C THR A 232 1.76 -10.38 -15.06
N TYR A 233 0.44 -10.29 -14.85
CA TYR A 233 -0.14 -9.76 -13.62
C TYR A 233 0.08 -10.74 -12.46
N VAL A 234 0.53 -10.23 -11.31
CA VAL A 234 0.87 -11.03 -10.12
C VAL A 234 -0.10 -10.80 -8.98
N GLY A 235 -0.61 -9.60 -8.84
CA GLY A 235 -1.52 -9.22 -7.77
C GLY A 235 -1.60 -7.72 -7.59
N SER A 236 -2.46 -7.27 -6.68
CA SER A 236 -2.63 -5.85 -6.37
C SER A 236 -2.56 -5.58 -4.89
N GLN A 237 -2.27 -4.34 -4.53
CA GLN A 237 -2.20 -3.88 -3.16
C GLN A 237 -2.67 -2.43 -3.06
N ALA A 238 -3.56 -2.14 -2.11
CA ALA A 238 -3.82 -0.76 -1.73
C ALA A 238 -2.54 -0.12 -1.15
N TRP A 239 -2.26 1.10 -1.60
CA TRP A 239 -1.15 1.91 -1.10
C TRP A 239 -1.69 3.29 -0.71
N PRO A 240 -2.28 3.41 0.49
CA PRO A 240 -3.02 4.60 0.91
C PRO A 240 -2.09 5.78 1.27
N PHE A 241 -1.19 6.13 0.35
CA PHE A 241 -0.22 7.23 0.47
C PHE A 241 -0.15 8.06 -0.83
N PRO A 242 -1.19 8.85 -1.16
CA PRO A 242 -2.44 8.99 -0.40
C PRO A 242 -3.54 7.99 -0.73
N GLY A 243 -3.59 7.35 -1.88
CA GLY A 243 -4.72 6.52 -2.29
C GLY A 243 -4.50 5.73 -3.57
N SER A 244 -3.27 5.21 -3.82
CA SER A 244 -3.00 4.38 -4.99
C SER A 244 -3.51 2.95 -4.81
N LEU A 245 -3.94 2.35 -5.92
CA LEU A 245 -4.08 0.91 -6.08
C LEU A 245 -2.92 0.42 -6.95
N MET A 246 -1.94 -0.23 -6.30
CA MET A 246 -0.78 -0.76 -7.00
C MET A 246 -1.14 -2.08 -7.70
N LEU A 247 -0.92 -2.14 -9.00
CA LEU A 247 -1.11 -3.32 -9.86
C LEU A 247 0.27 -3.91 -10.18
N GLY A 248 0.58 -5.05 -9.59
CA GLY A 248 1.90 -5.68 -9.64
C GLY A 248 2.06 -6.59 -10.86
N PHE A 249 3.15 -6.40 -11.60
CA PHE A 249 3.48 -7.16 -12.79
C PHE A 249 4.90 -7.70 -12.75
N LEU A 250 5.12 -8.74 -13.54
CA LEU A 250 6.43 -9.22 -13.97
C LEU A 250 6.51 -9.06 -15.48
N ALA A 251 7.67 -8.66 -16.01
CA ALA A 251 7.89 -8.54 -17.45
C ALA A 251 9.32 -8.94 -17.81
N THR A 252 9.53 -9.51 -19.00
CA THR A 252 10.87 -9.86 -19.48
C THR A 252 11.45 -8.77 -20.37
N ALA A 253 12.77 -8.61 -20.30
CA ALA A 253 13.52 -7.74 -21.19
C ALA A 253 14.89 -8.35 -21.53
N ASP A 254 15.50 -7.89 -22.64
CA ASP A 254 16.87 -8.22 -22.96
C ASP A 254 17.82 -7.34 -22.11
N PRO A 255 18.64 -7.93 -21.24
CA PRO A 255 19.57 -7.17 -20.43
C PRO A 255 20.72 -6.55 -21.21
N GLU A 256 20.88 -6.89 -22.48
CA GLU A 256 21.86 -6.26 -23.38
C GLU A 256 21.31 -5.00 -24.05
N ASP A 257 19.99 -4.76 -23.95
CA ASP A 257 19.41 -3.48 -24.36
C ASP A 257 19.98 -2.34 -23.50
N PRO A 258 20.41 -1.22 -24.14
CA PRO A 258 21.01 -0.13 -23.40
C PRO A 258 20.00 0.58 -22.50
N VAL A 259 20.24 0.56 -21.18
CA VAL A 259 19.46 1.34 -20.23
C VAL A 259 19.71 2.83 -20.45
N ARG A 260 18.65 3.59 -20.68
CA ARG A 260 18.65 5.05 -20.86
C ARG A 260 17.65 5.68 -19.92
N ILE A 261 18.14 6.13 -18.78
CA ILE A 261 17.28 6.73 -17.75
C ILE A 261 16.75 8.10 -18.17
N ASP A 262 15.50 8.40 -17.78
CA ASP A 262 15.05 9.79 -17.69
C ASP A 262 15.52 10.35 -16.33
N PRO A 263 16.46 11.30 -16.31
CA PRO A 263 17.03 11.81 -15.06
C PRO A 263 16.04 12.65 -14.24
N THR A 264 14.88 13.00 -14.78
CA THR A 264 13.82 13.70 -14.04
C THR A 264 13.04 12.76 -13.12
N GLU A 265 12.99 11.47 -13.46
CA GLU A 265 12.25 10.44 -12.69
C GLU A 265 13.17 9.41 -12.06
N ILE A 266 14.20 8.95 -12.78
CA ILE A 266 15.13 7.90 -12.34
C ILE A 266 16.55 8.46 -12.26
N ALA A 267 17.10 8.53 -11.05
CA ALA A 267 18.49 8.96 -10.84
C ALA A 267 19.51 7.86 -11.19
N TYR A 268 19.17 6.60 -10.95
CA TYR A 268 19.99 5.43 -11.25
C TYR A 268 19.11 4.24 -11.62
N ALA A 269 19.53 3.45 -12.63
CA ALA A 269 18.95 2.15 -12.92
C ALA A 269 20.07 1.12 -13.14
N ARG A 270 19.86 -0.12 -12.67
CA ARG A 270 20.87 -1.18 -12.75
C ARG A 270 20.21 -2.55 -12.78
N TRP A 271 20.81 -3.46 -13.57
CA TRP A 271 20.56 -4.89 -13.51
C TRP A 271 21.26 -5.49 -12.28
N PHE A 272 20.51 -6.20 -11.45
CA PHE A 272 20.99 -6.91 -10.26
C PHE A 272 20.80 -8.41 -10.44
N THR A 273 21.80 -9.20 -10.11
CA THR A 273 21.70 -10.66 -10.10
C THR A 273 20.85 -11.15 -8.92
N ARG A 274 20.25 -12.34 -9.04
CA ARG A 274 19.56 -13.00 -7.91
C ARG A 274 20.50 -13.17 -6.71
N ALA A 275 21.79 -13.41 -6.96
CA ALA A 275 22.80 -13.51 -5.89
C ALA A 275 22.99 -12.20 -5.13
N GLU A 276 23.03 -11.05 -5.82
CA GLU A 276 23.15 -9.72 -5.18
C GLU A 276 21.89 -9.39 -4.37
N ILE A 277 20.70 -9.59 -4.95
CA ILE A 277 19.44 -9.35 -4.24
C ILE A 277 19.29 -10.26 -3.03
N GLY A 278 19.60 -11.56 -3.17
CA GLY A 278 19.60 -12.51 -2.05
C GLY A 278 20.62 -12.15 -0.97
N ALA A 279 21.77 -11.60 -1.35
CA ALA A 279 22.76 -11.08 -0.40
C ALA A 279 22.22 -9.88 0.39
N ALA A 280 21.60 -8.92 -0.29
CA ALA A 280 21.02 -7.74 0.35
C ALA A 280 19.88 -8.12 1.32
N LEU A 281 19.01 -9.05 0.93
CA LEU A 281 17.92 -9.57 1.81
C LEU A 281 18.46 -10.30 3.03
N ALA A 282 19.63 -10.96 2.90
CA ALA A 282 20.32 -11.59 4.01
C ALA A 282 21.14 -10.61 4.88
N GLY A 283 20.96 -9.29 4.69
CA GLY A 283 21.66 -8.25 5.45
C GLY A 283 23.14 -8.07 5.08
N ARG A 284 23.60 -8.68 3.98
CA ARG A 284 24.96 -8.48 3.46
C ARG A 284 25.02 -7.22 2.60
N THR A 285 26.13 -6.52 2.67
CA THR A 285 26.36 -5.30 1.88
C THR A 285 26.52 -5.62 0.40
N VAL A 286 25.82 -4.88 -0.46
CA VAL A 286 25.97 -4.93 -1.92
C VAL A 286 26.30 -3.53 -2.40
N ASP A 287 27.51 -3.34 -2.94
CA ASP A 287 27.94 -2.04 -3.47
C ASP A 287 27.20 -1.72 -4.78
N VAL A 288 26.65 -0.53 -4.84
CA VAL A 288 25.94 -0.01 -6.03
C VAL A 288 26.67 1.17 -6.68
N GLY A 289 27.97 1.32 -6.37
CA GLY A 289 28.83 2.36 -6.90
C GLY A 289 28.85 3.63 -6.05
N GLY A 290 29.97 4.36 -6.14
CA GLY A 290 30.17 5.58 -5.36
C GLY A 290 30.23 5.38 -3.85
N GLY A 291 30.55 4.18 -3.38
CA GLY A 291 30.58 3.83 -1.94
C GLY A 291 29.20 3.67 -1.31
N ALA A 292 28.14 3.62 -2.12
CA ALA A 292 26.78 3.42 -1.62
C ALA A 292 26.39 1.95 -1.58
N GLN A 293 25.62 1.56 -0.56
CA GLN A 293 25.07 0.23 -0.35
C GLN A 293 23.63 0.14 -0.87
N LEU A 294 23.28 -1.00 -1.45
CA LEU A 294 21.92 -1.31 -1.89
C LEU A 294 20.95 -1.31 -0.70
N VAL A 295 19.86 -0.56 -0.84
CA VAL A 295 18.68 -0.64 0.04
C VAL A 295 17.50 -1.08 -0.81
N LEU A 296 16.86 -2.19 -0.44
CA LEU A 296 15.66 -2.72 -1.09
C LEU A 296 14.39 -2.01 -0.60
N PRO A 297 13.24 -2.19 -1.28
CA PRO A 297 11.97 -1.62 -0.85
C PRO A 297 11.59 -2.06 0.57
N PRO A 298 10.80 -1.25 1.31
CA PRO A 298 10.34 -1.64 2.64
C PRO A 298 9.44 -2.88 2.59
N PRO A 299 9.42 -3.70 3.66
CA PRO A 299 8.66 -4.97 3.69
C PRO A 299 7.15 -4.83 3.45
N ALA A 300 6.55 -3.67 3.77
CA ALA A 300 5.14 -3.41 3.49
C ALA A 300 4.84 -3.13 2.01
N SER A 301 5.86 -2.97 1.15
CA SER A 301 5.69 -2.62 -0.26
C SER A 301 5.48 -3.86 -1.13
N ILE A 302 4.52 -3.79 -2.06
CA ILE A 302 4.34 -4.79 -3.12
C ILE A 302 5.61 -4.97 -3.97
N ALA A 303 6.48 -3.95 -4.07
CA ALA A 303 7.76 -4.08 -4.78
C ALA A 303 8.64 -5.18 -4.19
N LEU A 304 8.74 -5.26 -2.86
CA LEU A 304 9.50 -6.33 -2.21
C LEU A 304 8.84 -7.70 -2.39
N PHE A 305 7.50 -7.75 -2.37
CA PHE A 305 6.76 -8.98 -2.68
C PHE A 305 7.07 -9.49 -4.10
N LEU A 306 7.09 -8.62 -5.13
CA LEU A 306 7.46 -8.98 -6.49
C LEU A 306 8.90 -9.49 -6.58
N ILE A 307 9.83 -8.86 -5.87
CA ILE A 307 11.22 -9.29 -5.78
C ILE A 307 11.33 -10.70 -5.18
N HIS A 308 10.59 -10.99 -4.09
CA HIS A 308 10.56 -12.34 -3.50
C HIS A 308 9.98 -13.37 -4.46
N ARG A 309 8.85 -13.06 -5.14
CA ARG A 309 8.25 -13.95 -6.14
C ARG A 309 9.22 -14.33 -7.25
N TRP A 310 10.00 -13.36 -7.74
CA TRP A 310 11.02 -13.61 -8.72
C TRP A 310 12.20 -14.44 -8.17
N LEU A 311 12.66 -14.15 -6.94
CA LEU A 311 13.74 -14.91 -6.29
C LEU A 311 13.38 -16.39 -6.06
N ASP A 312 12.16 -16.64 -5.64
CA ASP A 312 11.64 -17.99 -5.32
C ASP A 312 11.37 -18.84 -6.58
N GLY A 313 11.60 -18.30 -7.78
CA GLY A 313 11.45 -19.01 -9.04
C GLY A 313 10.00 -19.17 -9.50
N TRP A 314 9.04 -18.42 -8.90
CA TRP A 314 7.63 -18.49 -9.31
C TRP A 314 7.42 -18.25 -10.82
N VAL A 315 8.25 -17.42 -11.44
CA VAL A 315 8.26 -17.15 -12.88
C VAL A 315 8.80 -18.33 -13.71
N ASP A 316 9.59 -19.20 -13.10
CA ASP A 316 10.19 -20.34 -13.77
C ASP A 316 9.20 -21.53 -13.83
N GLU A 317 8.21 -21.56 -12.91
CA GLU A 317 7.14 -22.57 -12.81
C GLU A 317 5.90 -22.20 -13.64
N ALA A 318 5.69 -20.93 -13.94
CA ALA A 318 4.52 -20.40 -14.65
C ALA A 318 4.63 -20.50 -16.19
N ARG A 319 5.70 -21.10 -16.70
CA ARG A 319 5.94 -21.44 -18.12
C ARG A 319 5.66 -22.92 -18.34
#